data_9499d68a4e4dd366af6344c87e535fb8
#
_entry.id   9499d68a4e4dd366af6344c87e535fb8
#
_cell.length_a   1.000
_cell.length_b   1.000
_cell.length_c   1.000
_cell.angle_alpha   90.00
_cell.angle_beta   90.00
_cell.angle_gamma   90.00
#
_symmetry.space_group_name_H-M   'P 1'
#
loop_
_entity.id
_entity.type
_entity.pdbx_description
1 polymer ?
#
loop_
_entity_poly.entity_id
_entity_poly.type
_entity_poly.pdbx_seq_one_letter_code
_entity_poly.pdbx_strand_id
1 'polypeptide(L)'
;MTQEDFDNLIKEIREEDPDQLSSEFLVREDPLPEEKLTKFEQKAGFQFPEEYRYFLKKFGAGEIGTVTILSPDPESQFSMWDGKEEFNRETGFPFAEDSDGIFYAFLVENGVCSKDVWAAEQGASGDLSYTDYEDFYEFVAEVGFGVDL
;
A
#
# COMPACT_ATOMS: atom_id res chain seq x y z
N MET A 1 3.02 -14.27 3.40
CA MET A 1 2.07 -14.63 2.29
C MET A 1 2.77 -14.49 0.95
N THR A 2 2.67 -15.49 0.10
CA THR A 2 3.23 -15.42 -1.24
C THR A 2 2.26 -14.74 -2.20
N GLN A 3 2.74 -14.39 -3.40
CA GLN A 3 1.86 -13.86 -4.46
C GLN A 3 0.75 -14.84 -4.80
N GLU A 4 1.08 -16.14 -4.86
CA GLU A 4 0.09 -17.19 -5.14
C GLU A 4 -0.98 -17.26 -4.06
N ASP A 5 -0.58 -17.20 -2.79
CA ASP A 5 -1.53 -17.17 -1.67
C ASP A 5 -2.46 -15.96 -1.76
N PHE A 6 -1.90 -14.80 -2.10
CA PHE A 6 -2.67 -13.58 -2.26
C PHE A 6 -3.65 -13.66 -3.43
N ASP A 7 -3.21 -14.19 -4.57
CA ASP A 7 -4.08 -14.36 -5.75
C ASP A 7 -5.23 -15.33 -5.45
N ASN A 8 -4.95 -16.42 -4.74
CA ASN A 8 -5.97 -17.37 -4.32
C ASN A 8 -6.98 -16.72 -3.37
N LEU A 9 -6.52 -15.90 -2.44
CA LEU A 9 -7.40 -15.16 -1.54
C LEU A 9 -8.32 -14.21 -2.30
N ILE A 10 -7.78 -13.46 -3.26
CA ILE A 10 -8.58 -12.54 -4.08
C ILE A 10 -9.64 -13.32 -4.86
N LYS A 11 -9.28 -14.50 -5.38
CA LYS A 11 -10.22 -15.37 -6.09
C LYS A 11 -11.36 -15.83 -5.18
N GLU A 12 -11.04 -16.26 -3.96
CA GLU A 12 -12.04 -16.65 -2.96
C GLU A 12 -12.99 -15.50 -2.61
N ILE A 13 -12.44 -14.31 -2.42
CA ILE A 13 -13.24 -13.11 -2.12
C ILE A 13 -14.21 -12.82 -3.27
N ARG A 14 -13.75 -12.93 -4.51
CA ARG A 14 -14.61 -12.71 -5.70
C ARG A 14 -15.72 -13.74 -5.81
N GLU A 15 -15.48 -14.97 -5.41
CA GLU A 15 -16.46 -16.04 -5.45
C GLU A 15 -17.50 -15.91 -4.33
N GLU A 16 -17.06 -15.54 -3.12
CA GLU A 16 -17.93 -15.44 -1.95
C GLU A 16 -18.65 -14.10 -1.85
N ASP A 17 -17.98 -13.01 -2.21
CA ASP A 17 -18.52 -11.66 -2.15
C ASP A 17 -18.02 -10.85 -3.35
N PRO A 18 -18.64 -11.03 -4.54
CA PRO A 18 -18.22 -10.32 -5.74
C PRO A 18 -18.25 -8.80 -5.59
N ASP A 19 -19.16 -8.28 -4.77
CA ASP A 19 -19.33 -6.84 -4.56
C ASP A 19 -18.16 -6.20 -3.83
N GLN A 20 -17.45 -6.95 -3.00
CA GLN A 20 -16.31 -6.43 -2.25
C GLN A 20 -15.17 -5.94 -3.16
N LEU A 21 -15.06 -6.51 -4.36
CA LEU A 21 -14.05 -6.14 -5.35
C LEU A 21 -14.62 -5.38 -6.53
N SER A 22 -15.90 -5.02 -6.49
CA SER A 22 -16.54 -4.25 -7.54
C SER A 22 -16.19 -2.77 -7.43
N SER A 23 -16.30 -2.05 -8.56
CA SER A 23 -16.04 -0.61 -8.60
C SER A 23 -17.04 0.21 -7.77
N GLU A 24 -18.15 -0.39 -7.34
CA GLU A 24 -19.13 0.28 -6.49
C GLU A 24 -18.63 0.45 -5.04
N PHE A 25 -17.78 -0.46 -4.58
CA PHE A 25 -17.25 -0.43 -3.21
C PHE A 25 -15.80 0.01 -3.13
N LEU A 26 -15.09 0.09 -4.26
CA LEU A 26 -13.69 0.45 -4.33
C LEU A 26 -13.51 1.67 -5.26
N VAL A 27 -13.02 2.76 -4.68
CA VAL A 27 -12.61 3.92 -5.47
C VAL A 27 -11.14 3.71 -5.82
N ARG A 28 -10.87 3.35 -7.06
CA ARG A 28 -9.51 3.00 -7.50
C ARG A 28 -9.13 3.77 -8.76
N GLU A 29 -7.84 4.00 -8.89
CA GLU A 29 -7.23 4.49 -10.11
C GLU A 29 -6.90 3.31 -11.03
N ASP A 30 -6.56 3.61 -12.29
CA ASP A 30 -6.14 2.59 -13.23
C ASP A 30 -4.85 1.91 -12.78
N PRO A 31 -4.67 0.61 -13.07
CA PRO A 31 -3.41 -0.07 -12.81
C PRO A 31 -2.22 0.67 -13.41
N LEU A 32 -1.10 0.68 -12.68
CA LEU A 32 0.12 1.32 -13.12
C LEU A 32 1.00 0.34 -13.90
N PRO A 33 1.41 0.68 -15.14
CA PRO A 33 2.34 -0.18 -15.88
C PRO A 33 3.74 -0.17 -15.28
N GLU A 34 4.48 -1.22 -15.53
CA GLU A 34 5.84 -1.41 -14.99
C GLU A 34 6.77 -0.23 -15.30
N GLU A 35 6.68 0.32 -16.49
CA GLU A 35 7.53 1.44 -16.92
C GLU A 35 7.32 2.68 -16.06
N LYS A 36 6.09 2.95 -15.67
CA LYS A 36 5.77 4.07 -14.77
C LYS A 36 6.29 3.80 -13.36
N LEU A 37 6.12 2.59 -12.86
CA LEU A 37 6.63 2.22 -11.53
C LEU A 37 8.15 2.37 -11.48
N THR A 38 8.87 1.94 -12.51
CA THR A 38 10.32 2.10 -12.59
C THR A 38 10.71 3.57 -12.58
N LYS A 39 9.98 4.43 -13.29
CA LYS A 39 10.24 5.88 -13.28
C LYS A 39 10.02 6.48 -11.90
N PHE A 40 8.98 6.07 -11.20
CA PHE A 40 8.71 6.58 -9.86
C PHE A 40 9.77 6.11 -8.86
N GLU A 41 10.26 4.87 -8.99
CA GLU A 41 11.38 4.38 -8.19
C GLU A 41 12.65 5.20 -8.41
N GLN A 42 12.98 5.49 -9.66
CA GLN A 42 14.16 6.31 -10.00
C GLN A 42 14.04 7.71 -9.42
N LYS A 43 12.86 8.29 -9.49
CA LYS A 43 12.60 9.64 -8.98
C LYS A 43 12.62 9.68 -7.45
N ALA A 44 12.12 8.65 -6.80
CA ALA A 44 12.10 8.54 -5.34
C ALA A 44 13.48 8.20 -4.75
N GLY A 45 14.33 7.53 -5.51
CA GLY A 45 15.66 7.12 -5.07
C GLY A 45 15.70 5.80 -4.31
N PHE A 46 14.62 5.01 -4.35
CA PHE A 46 14.58 3.68 -3.72
C PHE A 46 13.65 2.75 -4.52
N GLN A 47 13.85 1.45 -4.32
CA GLN A 47 13.01 0.43 -4.97
C GLN A 47 11.83 0.10 -4.07
N PHE A 48 10.64 -0.02 -4.69
CA PHE A 48 9.43 -0.44 -3.97
C PHE A 48 9.47 -1.96 -3.74
N PRO A 49 8.86 -2.45 -2.64
CA PRO A 49 8.70 -3.90 -2.47
C PRO A 49 7.94 -4.52 -3.63
N GLU A 50 8.31 -5.74 -3.99
CA GLU A 50 7.70 -6.46 -5.10
C GLU A 50 6.18 -6.61 -4.93
N GLU A 51 5.75 -6.87 -3.71
CA GLU A 51 4.34 -7.05 -3.36
C GLU A 51 3.52 -5.78 -3.63
N TYR A 52 4.09 -4.62 -3.30
CA TYR A 52 3.46 -3.33 -3.56
C TYR A 52 3.40 -3.03 -5.05
N ARG A 53 4.49 -3.28 -5.78
CA ARG A 53 4.52 -3.11 -7.23
C ARG A 53 3.49 -4.00 -7.92
N TYR A 54 3.41 -5.26 -7.51
CA TYR A 54 2.45 -6.22 -8.05
C TYR A 54 1.01 -5.73 -7.86
N PHE A 55 0.69 -5.26 -6.67
CA PHE A 55 -0.64 -4.74 -6.37
C PHE A 55 -1.00 -3.55 -7.25
N LEU A 56 -0.09 -2.58 -7.39
CA LEU A 56 -0.32 -1.40 -8.23
C LEU A 56 -0.46 -1.76 -9.71
N LYS A 57 0.27 -2.76 -10.17
CA LYS A 57 0.18 -3.24 -11.56
C LYS A 57 -1.13 -3.95 -11.84
N LYS A 58 -1.69 -4.61 -10.85
CA LYS A 58 -2.92 -5.41 -11.01
C LYS A 58 -4.18 -4.59 -10.71
N PHE A 59 -4.16 -3.79 -9.67
CA PHE A 59 -5.35 -3.09 -9.16
C PHE A 59 -5.27 -1.58 -9.23
N GLY A 60 -4.08 -0.99 -9.21
CA GLY A 60 -3.91 0.45 -9.04
C GLY A 60 -4.06 0.87 -7.58
N ALA A 61 -3.85 2.17 -7.32
CA ALA A 61 -4.02 2.77 -6.00
C ALA A 61 -5.49 3.07 -5.74
N GLY A 62 -5.86 3.24 -4.47
CA GLY A 62 -7.21 3.64 -4.11
C GLY A 62 -7.72 3.01 -2.83
N GLU A 63 -8.99 3.18 -2.59
CA GLU A 63 -9.65 2.75 -1.35
C GLU A 63 -10.03 1.27 -1.41
N ILE A 64 -9.72 0.55 -0.33
CA ILE A 64 -10.13 -0.84 -0.11
C ILE A 64 -10.67 -0.92 1.32
N GLY A 65 -11.98 -1.09 1.49
CA GLY A 65 -12.58 -1.09 2.81
C GLY A 65 -12.30 0.22 3.54
N THR A 66 -11.63 0.16 4.68
CA THR A 66 -11.30 1.34 5.50
C THR A 66 -9.89 1.87 5.27
N VAL A 67 -9.16 1.31 4.32
CA VAL A 67 -7.78 1.72 4.03
C VAL A 67 -7.66 2.26 2.62
N THR A 68 -6.81 3.27 2.44
CA THR A 68 -6.45 3.81 1.13
C THR A 68 -5.02 3.40 0.82
N ILE A 69 -4.84 2.69 -0.30
CA ILE A 69 -3.50 2.38 -0.81
C ILE A 69 -3.02 3.58 -1.61
N LEU A 70 -1.89 4.14 -1.20
CA LEU A 70 -1.35 5.35 -1.80
C LEU A 70 -0.55 5.05 -3.06
N SER A 71 -0.53 6.02 -3.97
CA SER A 71 0.19 5.93 -5.24
C SER A 71 1.52 6.66 -5.18
N PRO A 72 2.57 6.13 -5.82
CA PRO A 72 3.82 6.86 -5.98
C PRO A 72 3.77 7.96 -7.04
N ASP A 73 2.65 8.06 -7.77
CA ASP A 73 2.45 9.10 -8.79
C ASP A 73 2.11 10.44 -8.12
N PRO A 74 2.93 11.50 -8.33
CA PRO A 74 2.64 12.81 -7.74
C PRO A 74 1.34 13.44 -8.22
N GLU A 75 0.82 13.02 -9.37
CA GLU A 75 -0.42 13.54 -9.94
C GLU A 75 -1.66 12.76 -9.49
N SER A 76 -1.47 11.65 -8.79
CA SER A 76 -2.58 10.84 -8.27
C SER A 76 -3.37 11.58 -7.19
N GLN A 77 -4.68 11.38 -7.16
CA GLN A 77 -5.49 11.85 -6.03
C GLN A 77 -5.16 11.12 -4.72
N PHE A 78 -4.51 9.96 -4.82
CA PHE A 78 -4.05 9.16 -3.67
C PHE A 78 -2.53 9.22 -3.51
N SER A 79 -1.91 10.32 -3.94
CA SER A 79 -0.45 10.47 -3.93
C SER A 79 0.14 10.33 -2.52
N MET A 80 1.18 9.51 -2.40
CA MET A 80 1.94 9.39 -1.15
C MET A 80 2.75 10.66 -0.84
N TRP A 81 2.88 11.57 -1.79
CA TRP A 81 3.67 12.80 -1.65
C TRP A 81 2.85 13.99 -1.14
N ASP A 82 1.54 14.00 -1.38
CA ASP A 82 0.66 15.09 -1.00
C ASP A 82 0.20 14.99 0.45
N GLY A 83 0.31 16.09 1.20
CA GLY A 83 -0.18 16.19 2.57
C GLY A 83 0.53 15.28 3.56
N LYS A 84 1.71 14.78 3.21
CA LYS A 84 2.50 13.85 4.02
C LYS A 84 3.84 14.44 4.44
N GLU A 85 3.89 15.76 4.57
CA GLU A 85 5.13 16.49 4.90
C GLU A 85 5.66 16.12 6.28
N GLU A 86 4.77 15.72 7.19
CA GLU A 86 5.15 15.30 8.55
C GLU A 86 5.86 13.94 8.56
N PHE A 87 5.74 13.16 7.48
CA PHE A 87 6.34 11.84 7.41
C PHE A 87 7.83 11.94 7.06
N ASN A 88 8.66 11.24 7.83
CA ASN A 88 10.11 11.23 7.60
C ASN A 88 10.46 10.27 6.45
N ARG A 89 10.59 10.83 5.26
CA ARG A 89 10.85 10.05 4.02
C ARG A 89 12.28 9.55 3.88
N GLU A 90 13.19 10.00 4.74
CA GLU A 90 14.55 9.46 4.77
C GLU A 90 14.61 8.06 5.37
N THR A 91 13.68 7.76 6.27
CA THR A 91 13.64 6.48 6.98
C THR A 91 12.53 5.55 6.50
N GLY A 92 11.54 6.06 5.76
CA GLY A 92 10.46 5.25 5.24
C GLY A 92 9.58 5.98 4.26
N PHE A 93 8.65 5.27 3.62
CA PHE A 93 7.63 5.90 2.81
C PHE A 93 6.24 5.33 3.11
N PRO A 94 5.21 6.19 3.15
CA PRO A 94 3.85 5.73 3.43
C PRO A 94 3.25 5.10 2.19
N PHE A 95 2.72 3.87 2.34
CA PHE A 95 2.03 3.21 1.23
C PHE A 95 0.52 3.12 1.44
N ALA A 96 0.04 3.42 2.66
CA ALA A 96 -1.38 3.36 2.97
C ALA A 96 -1.74 4.27 4.13
N GLU A 97 -3.01 4.64 4.18
CA GLU A 97 -3.60 5.44 5.27
C GLU A 97 -4.96 4.86 5.60
N ASP A 98 -5.25 4.67 6.89
CA ASP A 98 -6.58 4.16 7.29
C ASP A 98 -7.54 5.32 7.65
N SER A 99 -8.78 4.96 7.98
CA SER A 99 -9.81 5.95 8.29
C SER A 99 -9.57 6.71 9.60
N ASP A 100 -8.68 6.22 10.45
CA ASP A 100 -8.29 6.87 11.71
C ASP A 100 -7.07 7.80 11.54
N GLY A 101 -6.53 7.90 10.34
CA GLY A 101 -5.37 8.74 10.05
C GLY A 101 -4.04 8.09 10.35
N ILE A 102 -4.01 6.78 10.56
CA ILE A 102 -2.76 6.04 10.75
C ILE A 102 -2.15 5.77 9.38
N PHE A 103 -0.87 6.11 9.21
CA PHE A 103 -0.11 5.79 8.02
C PHE A 103 0.63 4.47 8.21
N TYR A 104 0.61 3.65 7.17
CA TYR A 104 1.38 2.41 7.11
C TYR A 104 2.51 2.60 6.10
N ALA A 105 3.70 2.15 6.45
CA ALA A 105 4.91 2.47 5.70
C ALA A 105 5.89 1.31 5.64
N PHE A 106 6.78 1.38 4.65
CA PHE A 106 7.96 0.52 4.58
C PHE A 106 9.17 1.34 5.04
N LEU A 107 10.09 0.71 5.78
CA LEU A 107 11.38 1.32 6.09
C LEU A 107 12.25 1.34 4.84
N VAL A 108 13.05 2.39 4.69
CA VAL A 108 13.99 2.52 3.58
C VAL A 108 15.40 2.58 4.15
N GLU A 109 16.25 1.64 3.74
CA GLU A 109 17.67 1.61 4.08
C GLU A 109 18.48 1.40 2.81
N ASN A 110 19.43 2.29 2.54
CA ASN A 110 20.34 2.20 1.38
C ASN A 110 19.58 2.00 0.04
N GLY A 111 18.47 2.70 -0.13
CA GLY A 111 17.67 2.62 -1.35
C GLY A 111 16.81 1.36 -1.50
N VAL A 112 16.71 0.56 -0.43
CA VAL A 112 15.92 -0.68 -0.44
C VAL A 112 14.85 -0.60 0.64
N CYS A 113 13.63 -1.00 0.28
CA CYS A 113 12.52 -1.05 1.23
C CYS A 113 12.49 -2.37 1.98
N SER A 114 12.16 -2.30 3.27
CA SER A 114 11.90 -3.49 4.08
C SER A 114 10.60 -4.17 3.60
N LYS A 115 10.47 -5.46 3.89
CA LYS A 115 9.25 -6.22 3.61
C LYS A 115 8.17 -5.99 4.66
N ASP A 116 8.58 -5.88 5.90
CA ASP A 116 7.67 -5.73 7.04
C ASP A 116 7.01 -4.35 7.05
N VAL A 117 5.82 -4.31 7.62
CA VAL A 117 4.98 -3.11 7.65
C VAL A 117 5.16 -2.38 8.97
N TRP A 118 5.33 -1.08 8.89
CA TRP A 118 5.44 -0.18 10.03
C TRP A 118 4.27 0.80 10.02
N ALA A 119 3.98 1.39 11.17
CA ALA A 119 2.87 2.34 11.29
C ALA A 119 3.31 3.62 11.98
N ALA A 120 2.70 4.75 11.58
CA ALA A 120 2.91 6.05 12.19
C ALA A 120 1.56 6.71 12.42
N GLU A 121 1.32 7.19 13.63
CA GLU A 121 0.12 7.96 13.93
C GLU A 121 0.25 9.38 13.38
N GLN A 122 -0.87 9.94 12.94
CA GLN A 122 -0.90 11.32 12.46
C GLN A 122 -0.46 12.27 13.58
N GLY A 123 0.49 13.16 13.27
CA GLY A 123 1.02 14.12 14.23
C GLY A 123 2.13 13.57 15.13
N ALA A 124 2.56 12.33 14.95
CA ALA A 124 3.60 11.69 15.77
C ALA A 124 5.03 11.93 15.23
N SER A 125 5.27 12.99 14.51
CA SER A 125 6.58 13.40 13.97
C SER A 125 7.24 12.37 13.05
N GLY A 126 6.44 11.48 12.47
CA GLY A 126 6.93 10.45 11.54
C GLY A 126 7.64 9.28 12.21
N ASP A 127 7.56 9.15 13.52
CA ASP A 127 8.11 8.00 14.24
C ASP A 127 7.33 6.74 13.88
N LEU A 128 8.06 5.70 13.48
CA LEU A 128 7.47 4.44 13.04
C LEU A 128 7.49 3.41 14.15
N SER A 129 6.34 2.72 14.31
CA SER A 129 6.17 1.60 15.22
C SER A 129 6.02 0.31 14.44
N TYR A 130 6.60 -0.77 14.94
CA TYR A 130 6.48 -2.09 14.34
C TYR A 130 5.04 -2.59 14.41
N THR A 131 4.59 -3.25 13.34
CA THR A 131 3.28 -3.90 13.31
C THR A 131 3.44 -5.41 13.20
N ASP A 132 2.33 -6.15 13.38
CA ASP A 132 2.32 -7.61 13.26
C ASP A 132 2.21 -8.10 11.81
N TYR A 133 2.10 -7.19 10.85
CA TYR A 133 2.00 -7.56 9.43
C TYR A 133 3.40 -7.83 8.87
N GLU A 134 3.63 -9.05 8.44
CA GLU A 134 4.94 -9.47 7.93
C GLU A 134 5.26 -8.94 6.54
N ASP A 135 4.22 -8.68 5.72
CA ASP A 135 4.37 -8.14 4.38
C ASP A 135 3.12 -7.38 3.94
N PHE A 136 3.22 -6.77 2.77
CA PHE A 136 2.15 -6.00 2.17
C PHE A 136 0.90 -6.83 1.90
N TYR A 137 1.04 -8.07 1.47
CA TYR A 137 -0.10 -8.94 1.18
C TYR A 137 -0.94 -9.23 2.43
N GLU A 138 -0.28 -9.53 3.55
CA GLU A 138 -0.97 -9.72 4.83
C GLU A 138 -1.71 -8.47 5.26
N PHE A 139 -1.06 -7.31 5.12
CA PHE A 139 -1.67 -6.03 5.44
C PHE A 139 -2.94 -5.80 4.62
N VAL A 140 -2.88 -5.98 3.31
CA VAL A 140 -4.05 -5.78 2.43
C VAL A 140 -5.16 -6.77 2.77
N ALA A 141 -4.80 -8.03 3.02
CA ALA A 141 -5.78 -9.06 3.37
C ALA A 141 -6.51 -8.74 4.67
N GLU A 142 -5.78 -8.43 5.73
CA GLU A 142 -6.38 -8.18 7.04
C GLU A 142 -7.05 -6.81 7.15
N VAL A 143 -6.35 -5.76 6.77
CA VAL A 143 -6.85 -4.39 6.95
C VAL A 143 -7.74 -3.97 5.79
N GLY A 144 -7.37 -4.34 4.57
CA GLY A 144 -8.16 -3.99 3.39
C GLY A 144 -9.42 -4.82 3.24
N PHE A 145 -9.27 -6.13 3.21
CA PHE A 145 -10.39 -7.05 2.97
C PHE A 145 -11.03 -7.63 4.23
N GLY A 146 -10.46 -7.36 5.40
CA GLY A 146 -11.00 -7.83 6.66
C GLY A 146 -10.88 -9.35 6.86
N VAL A 147 -9.91 -9.97 6.21
CA VAL A 147 -9.67 -11.40 6.34
C VAL A 147 -8.91 -11.68 7.63
N ASP A 148 -9.37 -12.65 8.39
CA ASP A 148 -8.72 -13.09 9.61
C ASP A 148 -7.72 -14.20 9.25
N LEU A 149 -6.44 -13.91 9.34
CA LEU A 149 -5.36 -14.84 8.98
C LEU A 149 -4.90 -15.69 10.16
#